data_89d95e4c4ae2e03fe50a5d2686d043fd
#
_entry.id   89d95e4c4ae2e03fe50a5d2686d043fd
#
_cell.length_a   1.000
_cell.length_b   1.000
_cell.length_c   1.000
_cell.angle_alpha   90.00
_cell.angle_beta   90.00
_cell.angle_gamma   90.00
#
_symmetry.space_group_name_H-M   'P 1'
#
loop_
_entity.id
_entity.type
_entity.pdbx_description
1 polymer ?
#
loop_
_entity_poly.entity_id
_entity_poly.type
_entity_poly.pdbx_seq_one_letter_code
_entity_poly.pdbx_strand_id
1 'polypeptide(L)'
;MSKKSKKDVIEEQVDENENQTMQEELETVSVEEQLQEDLKNEKNKFLRLFAEFENYKKRTNKERIDLFKTAGQDVMVSMLPVLDDFERALNHIEDDKEAEDLRKGVLLIYQKLLSTLEQKGLSVIKVEQGDTFNADDHEAITQIAAPTKDLKGKIIDVLEKGYKLGDRVIRFPKVVIGQ
;
A
#
# COMPACT_ATOMS: atom_id res chain seq x y z
N MET A 1 57.16 -51.40 57.84
CA MET A 1 56.07 -50.47 57.76
C MET A 1 56.62 -49.10 57.44
N SER A 2 56.56 -48.66 56.16
CA SER A 2 57.25 -47.46 55.67
C SER A 2 56.49 -46.22 56.11
N LYS A 3 57.25 -45.28 56.74
CA LYS A 3 56.73 -43.94 57.09
C LYS A 3 56.68 -43.14 55.81
N LYS A 4 55.46 -42.97 55.17
CA LYS A 4 55.21 -41.95 54.12
C LYS A 4 55.60 -40.60 54.73
N SER A 5 56.55 -39.92 54.11
CA SER A 5 57.05 -38.63 54.61
C SER A 5 55.95 -37.60 54.62
N LYS A 6 55.87 -36.75 55.63
CA LYS A 6 54.97 -35.61 55.72
C LYS A 6 55.06 -34.69 54.49
N LYS A 7 56.14 -34.77 53.75
CA LYS A 7 56.40 -33.99 52.54
C LYS A 7 55.57 -34.48 51.36
N ASP A 8 55.45 -35.83 51.18
CA ASP A 8 54.69 -36.44 50.09
C ASP A 8 53.19 -36.17 50.22
N VAL A 9 52.69 -36.08 51.48
CA VAL A 9 51.25 -35.75 51.72
C VAL A 9 50.96 -34.29 51.50
N ILE A 10 51.88 -33.38 51.68
CA ILE A 10 51.76 -31.93 51.42
C ILE A 10 51.80 -31.66 49.90
N GLU A 11 52.72 -32.35 49.18
CA GLU A 11 52.79 -32.23 47.72
C GLU A 11 51.53 -32.80 47.01
N GLU A 12 50.99 -33.95 47.47
CA GLU A 12 49.72 -34.48 46.94
C GLU A 12 48.51 -33.52 47.18
N GLN A 13 48.45 -32.85 48.34
CA GLN A 13 47.39 -31.89 48.70
C GLN A 13 47.50 -30.56 47.94
N VAL A 14 48.69 -30.13 47.59
CA VAL A 14 48.92 -28.90 46.81
C VAL A 14 48.55 -29.15 45.36
N ASP A 15 48.95 -30.31 44.79
CA ASP A 15 48.58 -30.69 43.42
C ASP A 15 47.06 -30.87 43.23
N GLU A 16 46.35 -31.48 44.20
CA GLU A 16 44.89 -31.61 44.16
C GLU A 16 44.16 -30.24 44.23
N ASN A 17 44.67 -29.32 45.05
CA ASN A 17 44.09 -28.00 45.21
C ASN A 17 44.35 -27.12 43.98
N GLU A 18 45.54 -27.18 43.38
CA GLU A 18 45.85 -26.47 42.13
C GLU A 18 45.02 -27.00 40.95
N ASN A 19 44.78 -28.33 40.87
CA ASN A 19 43.94 -28.94 39.84
C ASN A 19 42.45 -28.59 40.00
N GLN A 20 41.94 -28.51 41.25
CA GLN A 20 40.58 -28.07 41.52
C GLN A 20 40.38 -26.59 41.16
N THR A 21 41.33 -25.73 41.52
CA THR A 21 41.27 -24.29 41.20
C THR A 21 41.34 -24.06 39.70
N MET A 22 42.16 -24.82 38.97
CA MET A 22 42.27 -24.75 37.52
C MET A 22 41.02 -25.26 36.81
N GLN A 23 40.31 -26.28 37.33
CA GLN A 23 39.03 -26.75 36.80
C GLN A 23 37.91 -25.75 37.05
N GLU A 24 37.83 -25.14 38.22
CA GLU A 24 36.84 -24.07 38.53
C GLU A 24 37.06 -22.82 37.66
N GLU A 25 38.31 -22.42 37.41
CA GLU A 25 38.60 -21.31 36.46
C GLU A 25 38.25 -21.64 35.03
N LEU A 26 38.47 -22.86 34.56
CA LEU A 26 38.06 -23.32 33.21
C LEU A 26 36.55 -23.39 33.07
N GLU A 27 35.80 -23.85 34.06
CA GLU A 27 34.36 -23.86 34.07
C GLU A 27 33.75 -22.46 34.08
N THR A 28 34.32 -21.53 34.89
CA THR A 28 33.87 -20.14 34.96
C THR A 28 34.09 -19.41 33.62
N VAL A 29 35.25 -19.59 32.97
CA VAL A 29 35.55 -19.02 31.66
C VAL A 29 34.57 -19.57 30.62
N SER A 30 34.27 -20.87 30.62
CA SER A 30 33.30 -21.49 29.73
C SER A 30 31.89 -20.94 29.92
N VAL A 31 31.44 -20.68 31.13
CA VAL A 31 30.15 -20.11 31.47
C VAL A 31 30.07 -18.63 31.04
N GLU A 32 31.15 -17.86 31.24
CA GLU A 32 31.21 -16.47 30.78
C GLU A 32 31.15 -16.36 29.26
N GLU A 33 31.86 -17.22 28.54
CA GLU A 33 31.78 -17.25 27.07
C GLU A 33 30.38 -17.59 26.56
N GLN A 34 29.69 -18.56 27.17
CA GLN A 34 28.33 -18.90 26.83
C GLN A 34 27.35 -17.74 27.09
N LEU A 35 27.48 -17.09 28.26
CA LEU A 35 26.66 -15.92 28.60
C LEU A 35 26.92 -14.73 27.66
N GLN A 36 28.14 -14.54 27.19
CA GLN A 36 28.48 -13.50 26.22
C GLN A 36 27.85 -13.81 24.84
N GLU A 37 27.89 -15.06 24.43
CA GLU A 37 27.26 -15.51 23.16
C GLU A 37 25.74 -15.37 23.23
N ASP A 38 25.12 -15.80 24.32
CA ASP A 38 23.68 -15.65 24.55
C ASP A 38 23.26 -14.16 24.56
N LEU A 39 24.03 -13.33 25.25
CA LEU A 39 23.80 -11.89 25.26
C LEU A 39 23.90 -11.28 23.87
N LYS A 40 24.87 -11.70 23.07
CA LYS A 40 25.02 -11.26 21.67
C LYS A 40 23.84 -11.70 20.82
N ASN A 41 23.41 -12.95 20.99
CA ASN A 41 22.26 -13.51 20.28
C ASN A 41 20.97 -12.78 20.64
N GLU A 42 20.73 -12.51 21.92
CA GLU A 42 19.56 -11.75 22.37
C GLU A 42 19.59 -10.29 21.91
N LYS A 43 20.77 -9.64 21.91
CA LYS A 43 20.91 -8.30 21.30
C LYS A 43 20.56 -8.30 19.81
N ASN A 44 21.03 -9.29 19.07
CA ASN A 44 20.71 -9.42 17.64
C ASN A 44 19.22 -9.66 17.41
N LYS A 45 18.59 -10.52 18.20
CA LYS A 45 17.12 -10.74 18.15
C LYS A 45 16.37 -9.45 18.47
N PHE A 46 16.78 -8.73 19.50
CA PHE A 46 16.18 -7.45 19.88
C PHE A 46 16.29 -6.42 18.75
N LEU A 47 17.47 -6.25 18.15
CA LEU A 47 17.66 -5.31 17.05
C LEU A 47 16.78 -5.65 15.84
N ARG A 48 16.68 -6.94 15.52
CA ARG A 48 15.80 -7.40 14.44
C ARG A 48 14.33 -7.13 14.76
N LEU A 49 13.87 -7.49 15.96
CA LEU A 49 12.51 -7.25 16.40
C LEU A 49 12.17 -5.76 16.45
N PHE A 50 13.12 -4.94 16.89
CA PHE A 50 12.95 -3.48 16.89
C PHE A 50 12.78 -2.93 15.46
N ALA A 51 13.60 -3.40 14.51
CA ALA A 51 13.46 -2.99 13.11
C ALA A 51 12.10 -3.45 12.51
N GLU A 52 11.68 -4.67 12.80
CA GLU A 52 10.37 -5.20 12.39
C GLU A 52 9.22 -4.36 13.00
N PHE A 53 9.33 -3.98 14.26
CA PHE A 53 8.34 -3.13 14.94
C PHE A 53 8.24 -1.72 14.33
N GLU A 54 9.37 -1.08 14.05
CA GLU A 54 9.36 0.24 13.39
C GLU A 54 8.77 0.17 11.97
N ASN A 55 9.09 -0.90 11.22
CA ASN A 55 8.49 -1.14 9.91
C ASN A 55 6.96 -1.38 10.01
N TYR A 56 6.52 -2.17 10.98
CA TYR A 56 5.11 -2.40 11.26
C TYR A 56 4.38 -1.09 11.58
N LYS A 57 4.94 -0.29 12.49
CA LYS A 57 4.37 1.01 12.89
C LYS A 57 4.23 1.97 11.71
N LYS A 58 5.27 2.05 10.85
CA LYS A 58 5.24 2.87 9.64
C LYS A 58 4.17 2.39 8.67
N ARG A 59 4.07 1.08 8.44
CA ARG A 59 3.06 0.47 7.58
C ARG A 59 1.64 0.73 8.11
N THR A 60 1.38 0.44 9.38
CA THR A 60 0.07 0.63 10.00
C THR A 60 -0.38 2.09 9.97
N ASN A 61 0.55 3.05 10.19
CA ASN A 61 0.22 4.46 10.05
C ASN A 61 -0.18 4.82 8.60
N LYS A 62 0.53 4.29 7.61
CA LYS A 62 0.17 4.49 6.20
C LYS A 62 -1.20 3.89 5.88
N GLU A 63 -1.42 2.64 6.25
CA GLU A 63 -2.71 1.93 6.07
C GLU A 63 -3.87 2.71 6.72
N ARG A 64 -3.66 3.25 7.92
CA ARG A 64 -4.67 4.08 8.60
C ARG A 64 -4.98 5.35 7.84
N ILE A 65 -3.97 6.06 7.34
CA ILE A 65 -4.17 7.27 6.54
C ILE A 65 -4.93 6.95 5.25
N ASP A 66 -4.56 5.85 4.57
CA ASP A 66 -5.20 5.42 3.34
C ASP A 66 -6.66 4.99 3.60
N LEU A 67 -6.93 4.31 4.72
CA LEU A 67 -8.30 3.98 5.14
C LEU A 67 -9.16 5.24 5.35
N PHE A 68 -8.64 6.26 6.02
CA PHE A 68 -9.37 7.52 6.19
C PHE A 68 -9.65 8.23 4.87
N LYS A 69 -8.71 8.20 3.92
CA LYS A 69 -8.90 8.78 2.58
C LYS A 69 -9.97 8.05 1.77
N THR A 70 -10.12 6.75 1.97
CA THR A 70 -11.03 5.89 1.19
C THR A 70 -12.31 5.50 1.95
N ALA A 71 -12.48 5.93 3.20
CA ALA A 71 -13.66 5.58 4.02
C ALA A 71 -15.01 5.97 3.39
N GLY A 72 -15.02 6.98 2.53
CA GLY A 72 -16.21 7.42 1.79
C GLY A 72 -16.38 6.76 0.42
N GLN A 73 -15.57 5.77 0.05
CA GLN A 73 -15.55 5.21 -1.30
C GLN A 73 -16.91 4.70 -1.76
N ASP A 74 -17.62 3.95 -0.91
CA ASP A 74 -18.91 3.34 -1.28
C ASP A 74 -19.97 4.41 -1.56
N VAL A 75 -19.98 5.48 -0.77
CA VAL A 75 -20.86 6.64 -0.99
C VAL A 75 -20.48 7.35 -2.28
N MET A 76 -19.20 7.57 -2.52
CA MET A 76 -18.72 8.19 -3.76
C MET A 76 -19.14 7.37 -4.99
N VAL A 77 -18.92 6.05 -4.97
CA VAL A 77 -19.31 5.16 -6.07
C VAL A 77 -20.80 5.21 -6.33
N SER A 78 -21.64 5.25 -5.29
CA SER A 78 -23.10 5.34 -5.44
C SER A 78 -23.57 6.69 -6.01
N MET A 79 -22.76 7.75 -5.92
CA MET A 79 -23.05 9.07 -6.48
C MET A 79 -22.61 9.21 -7.96
N LEU A 80 -21.72 8.35 -8.46
CA LEU A 80 -21.23 8.45 -9.83
C LEU A 80 -22.33 8.31 -10.91
N PRO A 81 -23.32 7.39 -10.77
CA PRO A 81 -24.43 7.33 -11.72
C PRO A 81 -25.23 8.64 -11.81
N VAL A 82 -25.34 9.38 -10.69
CA VAL A 82 -26.02 10.69 -10.67
C VAL A 82 -25.24 11.71 -11.49
N LEU A 83 -23.91 11.70 -11.43
CA LEU A 83 -23.07 12.54 -12.29
C LEU A 83 -23.24 12.19 -13.77
N ASP A 84 -23.27 10.89 -14.09
CA ASP A 84 -23.47 10.41 -15.47
C ASP A 84 -24.84 10.83 -16.00
N ASP A 85 -25.89 10.77 -15.17
CA ASP A 85 -27.23 11.21 -15.53
C ASP A 85 -27.30 12.72 -15.80
N PHE A 86 -26.58 13.53 -14.99
CA PHE A 86 -26.46 14.98 -15.26
C PHE A 86 -25.73 15.25 -16.58
N GLU A 87 -24.65 14.56 -16.87
CA GLU A 87 -23.92 14.71 -18.14
C GLU A 87 -24.79 14.34 -19.32
N ARG A 88 -25.51 13.22 -19.22
CA ARG A 88 -26.46 12.78 -20.25
C ARG A 88 -27.59 13.79 -20.47
N ALA A 89 -28.17 14.31 -19.38
CA ALA A 89 -29.22 15.34 -19.46
C ALA A 89 -28.70 16.62 -20.14
N LEU A 90 -27.51 17.08 -19.78
CA LEU A 90 -26.89 18.27 -20.38
C LEU A 90 -26.63 18.09 -21.88
N ASN A 91 -26.17 16.90 -22.29
CA ASN A 91 -25.98 16.59 -23.71
C ASN A 91 -27.28 16.58 -24.49
N HIS A 92 -28.40 16.08 -23.92
CA HIS A 92 -29.71 16.08 -24.57
C HIS A 92 -30.33 17.47 -24.73
N ILE A 93 -30.00 18.41 -23.83
CA ILE A 93 -30.54 19.79 -23.85
C ILE A 93 -29.62 20.71 -24.69
N GLU A 94 -28.49 20.24 -25.22
CA GLU A 94 -27.47 21.08 -25.85
C GLU A 94 -28.00 21.83 -27.07
N ASP A 95 -28.85 21.18 -27.86
CA ASP A 95 -29.41 21.71 -29.11
C ASP A 95 -30.73 22.45 -28.91
N ASP A 96 -31.30 22.45 -27.68
CA ASP A 96 -32.60 23.08 -27.43
C ASP A 96 -32.45 24.53 -27.00
N LYS A 97 -32.71 25.45 -27.92
CA LYS A 97 -32.62 26.90 -27.68
C LYS A 97 -33.66 27.43 -26.71
N GLU A 98 -34.81 26.76 -26.57
CA GLU A 98 -35.87 27.18 -25.66
C GLU A 98 -35.55 26.76 -24.19
N ALA A 99 -34.68 25.77 -24.04
CA ALA A 99 -34.25 25.26 -22.74
C ALA A 99 -32.92 25.87 -22.25
N GLU A 100 -32.36 26.89 -22.88
CA GLU A 100 -31.03 27.44 -22.56
C GLU A 100 -30.91 27.87 -21.10
N ASP A 101 -31.90 28.49 -20.53
CA ASP A 101 -31.85 28.93 -19.10
C ASP A 101 -31.96 27.74 -18.14
N LEU A 102 -32.76 26.71 -18.50
CA LEU A 102 -32.81 25.46 -17.74
C LEU A 102 -31.46 24.75 -17.81
N ARG A 103 -30.85 24.67 -18.98
CA ARG A 103 -29.49 24.09 -19.17
C ARG A 103 -28.45 24.78 -18.29
N LYS A 104 -28.45 26.13 -18.26
CA LYS A 104 -27.54 26.90 -17.38
C LYS A 104 -27.75 26.53 -15.92
N GLY A 105 -29.01 26.40 -15.46
CA GLY A 105 -29.33 25.98 -14.11
C GLY A 105 -28.82 24.59 -13.76
N VAL A 106 -29.06 23.62 -14.65
CA VAL A 106 -28.58 22.24 -14.48
C VAL A 106 -27.06 22.18 -14.46
N LEU A 107 -26.39 22.92 -15.37
CA LEU A 107 -24.92 22.99 -15.42
C LEU A 107 -24.32 23.53 -14.12
N LEU A 108 -24.94 24.54 -13.53
CA LEU A 108 -24.46 25.08 -12.22
C LEU A 108 -24.59 24.04 -11.11
N ILE A 109 -25.69 23.27 -11.08
CA ILE A 109 -25.89 22.19 -10.08
C ILE A 109 -24.84 21.10 -10.28
N TYR A 110 -24.62 20.66 -11.53
CA TYR A 110 -23.60 19.67 -11.89
C TYR A 110 -22.20 20.11 -11.45
N GLN A 111 -21.81 21.33 -11.82
CA GLN A 111 -20.49 21.88 -11.45
C GLN A 111 -20.30 21.96 -9.94
N LYS A 112 -21.36 22.38 -9.19
CA LYS A 112 -21.33 22.43 -7.74
C LYS A 112 -21.17 21.03 -7.13
N LEU A 113 -21.91 20.05 -7.63
CA LEU A 113 -21.80 18.65 -7.17
C LEU A 113 -20.39 18.12 -7.44
N LEU A 114 -19.88 18.26 -8.67
CA LEU A 114 -18.54 17.81 -9.05
C LEU A 114 -17.47 18.46 -8.16
N SER A 115 -17.49 19.78 -8.00
CA SER A 115 -16.52 20.48 -7.17
C SER A 115 -16.59 20.06 -5.69
N THR A 116 -17.78 19.75 -5.19
CA THR A 116 -17.95 19.25 -3.82
C THR A 116 -17.35 17.87 -3.64
N LEU A 117 -17.50 16.99 -4.63
CA LEU A 117 -16.90 15.64 -4.63
C LEU A 117 -15.37 15.71 -4.80
N GLU A 118 -14.88 16.63 -5.65
CA GLU A 118 -13.44 16.89 -5.81
C GLU A 118 -12.78 17.36 -4.50
N GLN A 119 -13.44 18.22 -3.73
CA GLN A 119 -12.98 18.62 -2.38
C GLN A 119 -12.91 17.45 -1.40
N LYS A 120 -13.66 16.38 -1.66
CA LYS A 120 -13.61 15.14 -0.88
C LYS A 120 -12.59 14.13 -1.42
N GLY A 121 -11.81 14.53 -2.43
CA GLY A 121 -10.72 13.72 -3.00
C GLY A 121 -11.08 12.94 -4.25
N LEU A 122 -12.29 13.14 -4.82
CA LEU A 122 -12.64 12.59 -6.13
C LEU A 122 -11.81 13.29 -7.21
N SER A 123 -11.30 12.53 -8.19
CA SER A 123 -10.63 13.08 -9.36
C SER A 123 -11.02 12.29 -10.62
N VAL A 124 -11.22 13.01 -11.73
CA VAL A 124 -11.54 12.40 -13.01
C VAL A 124 -10.28 11.79 -13.63
N ILE A 125 -10.39 10.58 -14.15
CA ILE A 125 -9.35 9.96 -14.99
C ILE A 125 -9.53 10.57 -16.40
N LYS A 126 -8.52 11.34 -16.81
CA LYS A 126 -8.54 11.97 -18.14
C LYS A 126 -8.30 10.89 -19.20
N VAL A 127 -9.21 10.77 -20.11
CA VAL A 127 -9.14 9.88 -21.27
C VAL A 127 -9.75 10.65 -22.43
N GLU A 128 -9.03 10.70 -23.56
CA GLU A 128 -9.45 11.43 -24.76
C GLU A 128 -9.56 10.48 -25.97
N GLN A 129 -10.34 10.89 -26.94
CA GLN A 129 -10.41 10.19 -28.22
C GLN A 129 -9.02 10.16 -28.89
N GLY A 130 -8.60 8.99 -29.34
CA GLY A 130 -7.28 8.77 -29.94
C GLY A 130 -6.20 8.28 -28.96
N ASP A 131 -6.50 8.24 -27.66
CA ASP A 131 -5.59 7.63 -26.69
C ASP A 131 -5.45 6.12 -26.93
N THR A 132 -4.30 5.57 -26.56
CA THR A 132 -4.06 4.13 -26.67
C THR A 132 -4.86 3.41 -25.59
N PHE A 133 -5.61 2.39 -25.98
CA PHE A 133 -6.30 1.54 -25.02
C PHE A 133 -5.30 0.77 -24.14
N ASN A 134 -5.51 0.79 -22.82
CA ASN A 134 -4.79 -0.01 -21.85
C ASN A 134 -5.79 -0.74 -20.96
N ALA A 135 -5.73 -2.07 -20.91
CA ALA A 135 -6.65 -2.88 -20.11
C ALA A 135 -6.47 -2.71 -18.59
N ASP A 136 -5.34 -2.19 -18.13
CA ASP A 136 -5.08 -1.92 -16.71
C ASP A 136 -5.75 -0.62 -16.23
N ASP A 137 -6.04 0.30 -17.16
CA ASP A 137 -6.55 1.64 -16.84
C ASP A 137 -7.96 1.91 -17.42
N HIS A 138 -8.42 1.11 -18.42
CA HIS A 138 -9.65 1.34 -19.15
C HIS A 138 -10.51 0.08 -19.22
N GLU A 139 -11.83 0.24 -19.17
CA GLU A 139 -12.81 -0.81 -19.39
C GLU A 139 -13.41 -0.70 -20.80
N ALA A 140 -13.07 -1.65 -21.69
CA ALA A 140 -13.62 -1.68 -23.04
C ALA A 140 -15.02 -2.33 -23.04
N ILE A 141 -16.05 -1.56 -23.36
CA ILE A 141 -17.42 -2.06 -23.43
C ILE A 141 -17.73 -2.67 -24.80
N THR A 142 -17.26 -2.03 -25.87
CA THR A 142 -17.52 -2.48 -27.25
C THR A 142 -16.36 -2.11 -28.16
N GLN A 143 -16.32 -2.81 -29.30
CA GLN A 143 -15.40 -2.52 -30.39
C GLN A 143 -16.21 -2.19 -31.65
N ILE A 144 -15.82 -1.13 -32.32
CA ILE A 144 -16.44 -0.72 -33.60
C ILE A 144 -15.38 -0.57 -34.69
N ALA A 145 -15.78 -0.65 -35.95
CA ALA A 145 -14.86 -0.41 -37.04
C ALA A 145 -14.26 1.00 -36.93
N ALA A 146 -12.92 1.06 -36.93
CA ALA A 146 -12.21 2.34 -36.76
C ALA A 146 -12.54 3.28 -37.94
N PRO A 147 -13.03 4.51 -37.69
CA PRO A 147 -13.33 5.49 -38.75
C PRO A 147 -12.12 5.82 -39.62
N THR A 148 -10.92 5.77 -39.01
CA THR A 148 -9.64 5.98 -39.70
C THR A 148 -8.63 4.92 -39.28
N LYS A 149 -7.63 4.64 -40.12
CA LYS A 149 -6.59 3.66 -39.85
C LYS A 149 -5.80 3.99 -38.56
N ASP A 150 -5.68 5.28 -38.22
CA ASP A 150 -4.92 5.77 -37.06
C ASP A 150 -5.63 5.52 -35.73
N LEU A 151 -6.93 5.24 -35.77
CA LEU A 151 -7.77 4.92 -34.59
C LEU A 151 -7.90 3.42 -34.33
N LYS A 152 -7.21 2.58 -35.11
CA LYS A 152 -7.20 1.14 -34.87
C LYS A 152 -6.43 0.82 -33.58
N GLY A 153 -7.09 0.08 -32.67
CA GLY A 153 -6.56 -0.23 -31.33
C GLY A 153 -6.57 0.95 -30.35
N LYS A 154 -7.20 2.07 -30.73
CA LYS A 154 -7.31 3.27 -29.91
C LYS A 154 -8.73 3.51 -29.42
N ILE A 155 -8.87 4.39 -28.45
CA ILE A 155 -10.16 4.83 -27.91
C ILE A 155 -10.82 5.73 -28.93
N ILE A 156 -12.05 5.35 -29.35
CA ILE A 156 -12.87 6.13 -30.28
C ILE A 156 -13.80 7.05 -29.49
N ASP A 157 -14.35 6.56 -28.38
CA ASP A 157 -15.32 7.31 -27.59
C ASP A 157 -15.24 6.90 -26.11
N VAL A 158 -15.65 7.79 -25.22
CA VAL A 158 -15.74 7.58 -23.79
C VAL A 158 -17.19 7.63 -23.35
N LEU A 159 -17.77 6.47 -23.04
CA LEU A 159 -19.18 6.35 -22.66
C LEU A 159 -19.43 6.82 -21.21
N GLU A 160 -18.54 6.47 -20.32
CA GLU A 160 -18.59 6.88 -18.91
C GLU A 160 -17.19 7.26 -18.44
N LYS A 161 -17.09 8.37 -17.70
CA LYS A 161 -15.81 8.84 -17.15
C LYS A 161 -15.33 7.94 -16.03
N GLY A 162 -14.03 7.72 -15.96
CA GLY A 162 -13.36 7.06 -14.85
C GLY A 162 -13.07 8.03 -13.70
N TYR A 163 -13.01 7.49 -12.47
CA TYR A 163 -12.75 8.29 -11.28
C TYR A 163 -11.79 7.61 -10.31
N LYS A 164 -10.99 8.45 -9.64
CA LYS A 164 -10.12 8.06 -8.51
C LYS A 164 -10.59 8.76 -7.24
N LEU A 165 -10.41 8.10 -6.10
CA LEU A 165 -10.54 8.69 -4.78
C LEU A 165 -9.15 8.69 -4.11
N GLY A 166 -8.53 9.86 -4.03
CA GLY A 166 -7.11 9.97 -3.76
C GLY A 166 -6.29 9.23 -4.83
N ASP A 167 -5.48 8.27 -4.41
CA ASP A 167 -4.63 7.48 -5.33
C ASP A 167 -5.32 6.18 -5.83
N ARG A 168 -6.51 5.85 -5.29
CA ARG A 168 -7.22 4.61 -5.60
C ARG A 168 -8.24 4.81 -6.71
N VAL A 169 -8.17 4.01 -7.77
CA VAL A 169 -9.22 3.94 -8.80
C VAL A 169 -10.48 3.33 -8.17
N ILE A 170 -11.61 4.05 -8.26
CA ILE A 170 -12.92 3.60 -7.77
C ILE A 170 -13.87 3.24 -8.91
N ARG A 171 -13.62 3.76 -10.13
CA ARG A 171 -14.31 3.39 -11.36
C ARG A 171 -13.38 3.62 -12.56
N PHE A 172 -13.21 2.61 -13.39
CA PHE A 172 -12.49 2.74 -14.65
C PHE A 172 -13.35 3.48 -15.69
N PRO A 173 -12.73 4.25 -16.60
CA PRO A 173 -13.47 4.85 -17.72
C PRO A 173 -13.92 3.75 -18.67
N LYS A 174 -15.20 3.80 -19.05
CA LYS A 174 -15.79 2.89 -20.03
C LYS A 174 -15.64 3.46 -21.44
N VAL A 175 -14.96 2.72 -22.30
CA VAL A 175 -14.54 3.21 -23.60
C VAL A 175 -14.98 2.30 -24.74
N VAL A 176 -15.08 2.90 -25.93
CA VAL A 176 -15.26 2.22 -27.23
C VAL A 176 -13.91 2.22 -27.94
N ILE A 177 -13.47 1.06 -28.42
CA ILE A 177 -12.21 0.92 -29.16
C ILE A 177 -12.41 0.65 -30.63
N GLY A 178 -11.42 1.09 -31.45
CA GLY A 178 -11.39 0.85 -32.87
C GLY A 178 -10.81 -0.53 -33.21
N GLN A 179 -11.49 -1.27 -34.06
CA GLN A 179 -11.03 -2.54 -34.59
C GLN A 179 -10.41 -2.38 -36.00
#